data_1edd21e2b5815765c7f20fba29a2e86c
#
_entry.id   1edd21e2b5815765c7f20fba29a2e86c
#
_cell.length_a   1.000
_cell.length_b   1.000
_cell.length_c   1.000
_cell.angle_alpha   90.00
_cell.angle_beta   90.00
_cell.angle_gamma   90.00
#
_symmetry.space_group_name_H-M   'P 1'
#
loop_
_entity.id
_entity.type
_entity.pdbx_description
1 polymer ?
#
loop_
_entity_poly.entity_id
_entity_poly.type
_entity_poly.pdbx_seq_one_letter_code
_entity_poly.pdbx_strand_id
1 'polypeptide(L)'
;MEGAQNLQIRTFSQIHHPDFNEVVVHFTGRRCSSEEASRRLLQVLDSGKIVASIPYGNDLGAACFTESTVRGVSWLISTNHFVPYGIAFTKSFVFAHGGAPAITIRGDEWNHVRTLPPELRARTVRLWPGAVPEVGESLPPHLLTRSEWLGEREWRVPAEAGSAAITFETDDISFLVVPDAEWIKLQVRALVKEGKKDSGRRLASVRWVAISPAGKVVANNGVRLSKP
;
A
#
# COMPACT_ATOMS: atom_id res chain seq x y z
N MET A 1 -4.04 35.54 -27.58
CA MET A 1 -3.36 34.38 -26.88
C MET A 1 -3.56 34.61 -25.39
N GLU A 2 -4.65 34.08 -24.89
CA GLU A 2 -5.02 34.21 -23.48
C GLU A 2 -4.30 33.10 -22.69
N GLY A 3 -3.55 33.52 -21.69
CA GLY A 3 -2.86 32.62 -20.80
C GLY A 3 -3.87 31.78 -20.00
N ALA A 4 -3.78 30.47 -20.17
CA ALA A 4 -4.47 29.52 -19.30
C ALA A 4 -3.92 29.73 -17.88
N GLN A 5 -4.67 30.44 -17.04
CA GLN A 5 -4.44 30.45 -15.61
C GLN A 5 -4.64 29.05 -15.10
N ASN A 6 -3.53 28.43 -14.69
CA ASN A 6 -3.56 27.19 -13.92
C ASN A 6 -4.34 27.44 -12.63
N LEU A 7 -5.63 27.18 -12.66
CA LEU A 7 -6.47 27.17 -11.48
C LEU A 7 -6.02 25.97 -10.63
N GLN A 8 -5.10 26.21 -9.69
CA GLN A 8 -4.87 25.25 -8.61
C GLN A 8 -6.14 25.20 -7.77
N ILE A 9 -7.02 24.28 -8.10
CA ILE A 9 -8.17 23.95 -7.25
C ILE A 9 -7.59 23.32 -5.98
N ARG A 10 -7.29 24.15 -4.99
CA ARG A 10 -7.02 23.69 -3.64
C ARG A 10 -8.35 23.19 -3.09
N THR A 11 -8.58 21.88 -3.13
CA THR A 11 -9.74 21.33 -2.49
C THR A 11 -9.66 21.52 -0.98
N PHE A 12 -10.75 21.87 -0.34
CA PHE A 12 -10.88 22.11 1.11
C PHE A 12 -10.28 20.96 1.95
N SER A 13 -10.32 19.72 1.45
CA SER A 13 -9.75 18.53 2.07
C SER A 13 -8.22 18.54 2.19
N GLN A 14 -7.52 19.21 1.28
CA GLN A 14 -6.04 19.24 1.30
C GLN A 14 -5.47 20.13 2.40
N ILE A 15 -6.26 21.00 2.99
CA ILE A 15 -5.77 22.05 3.90
C ILE A 15 -5.97 21.68 5.37
N HIS A 16 -6.97 20.86 5.73
CA HIS A 16 -7.44 20.77 7.13
C HIS A 16 -7.81 19.40 7.66
N HIS A 17 -7.78 18.31 6.87
CA HIS A 17 -8.18 17.01 7.39
C HIS A 17 -6.93 16.23 7.89
N PRO A 18 -6.84 15.93 9.20
CA PRO A 18 -5.67 15.26 9.77
C PRO A 18 -5.42 13.85 9.22
N ASP A 19 -6.44 13.25 8.63
CA ASP A 19 -6.37 11.90 8.04
C ASP A 19 -6.04 11.91 6.54
N PHE A 20 -5.80 13.09 5.95
CA PHE A 20 -5.52 13.17 4.53
C PHE A 20 -4.01 13.02 4.27
N ASN A 21 -3.62 11.92 3.63
CA ASN A 21 -2.26 11.69 3.18
C ASN A 21 -2.12 11.98 1.68
N GLU A 22 -1.01 12.61 1.30
CA GLU A 22 -0.63 12.78 -0.11
C GLU A 22 0.02 11.52 -0.70
N VAL A 23 0.31 10.54 0.15
CA VAL A 23 1.00 9.32 -0.22
C VAL A 23 0.19 8.08 0.11
N VAL A 24 0.48 7.01 -0.62
CA VAL A 24 -0.01 5.66 -0.37
C VAL A 24 1.19 4.70 -0.26
N VAL A 25 1.07 3.66 0.55
CA VAL A 25 2.15 2.72 0.82
C VAL A 25 1.79 1.33 0.30
N HIS A 26 2.67 0.76 -0.51
CA HIS A 26 2.64 -0.66 -0.86
C HIS A 26 3.46 -1.44 0.15
N PHE A 27 2.82 -2.27 0.97
CA PHE A 27 3.51 -3.18 1.90
C PHE A 27 3.84 -4.49 1.22
N THR A 28 5.10 -4.94 1.36
CA THR A 28 5.60 -6.20 0.78
C THR A 28 5.38 -7.41 1.69
N GLY A 29 4.92 -7.18 2.91
CA GLY A 29 4.71 -8.20 3.93
C GLY A 29 3.34 -8.11 4.59
N ARG A 30 2.43 -9.02 4.21
CA ARG A 30 1.17 -9.25 4.89
C ARG A 30 1.16 -10.67 5.43
N ARG A 31 1.06 -10.84 6.75
CA ARG A 31 1.03 -12.17 7.42
C ARG A 31 2.17 -13.09 6.99
N CYS A 32 3.37 -12.54 6.79
CA CYS A 32 4.58 -13.30 6.47
C CYS A 32 5.71 -12.93 7.47
N SER A 33 6.85 -13.61 7.38
CA SER A 33 8.00 -13.28 8.21
C SER A 33 8.65 -11.96 7.79
N SER A 34 9.38 -11.31 8.72
CA SER A 34 10.19 -10.11 8.43
C SER A 34 11.22 -10.37 7.34
N GLU A 35 11.83 -11.55 7.31
CA GLU A 35 12.81 -11.96 6.31
C GLU A 35 12.18 -12.00 4.91
N GLU A 36 11.02 -12.64 4.79
CA GLU A 36 10.29 -12.72 3.53
C GLU A 36 9.84 -11.34 3.03
N ALA A 37 9.31 -10.49 3.92
CA ALA A 37 8.91 -9.13 3.59
C ALA A 37 10.10 -8.27 3.15
N SER A 38 11.25 -8.38 3.84
CA SER A 38 12.50 -7.73 3.49
C SER A 38 12.98 -8.16 2.11
N ARG A 39 13.02 -9.46 1.84
CA ARG A 39 13.43 -10.02 0.54
C ARG A 39 12.54 -9.49 -0.59
N ARG A 40 11.22 -9.47 -0.41
CA ARG A 40 10.28 -8.94 -1.38
C ARG A 40 10.48 -7.44 -1.62
N LEU A 41 10.71 -6.65 -0.56
CA LEU A 41 11.01 -5.22 -0.70
C LEU A 41 12.25 -4.99 -1.58
N LEU A 42 13.33 -5.74 -1.33
CA LEU A 42 14.54 -5.65 -2.13
C LEU A 42 14.32 -6.05 -3.59
N GLN A 43 13.53 -7.10 -3.85
CA GLN A 43 13.17 -7.51 -5.21
C GLN A 43 12.38 -6.44 -5.97
N VAL A 44 11.42 -5.78 -5.30
CA VAL A 44 10.64 -4.68 -5.87
C VAL A 44 11.54 -3.49 -6.18
N LEU A 45 12.47 -3.14 -5.27
CA LEU A 45 13.43 -2.05 -5.49
C LEU A 45 14.43 -2.36 -6.62
N ASP A 46 14.90 -3.60 -6.72
CA ASP A 46 15.84 -4.02 -7.76
C ASP A 46 15.18 -4.08 -9.14
N SER A 47 13.94 -4.56 -9.22
CA SER A 47 13.21 -4.66 -10.48
C SER A 47 12.57 -3.34 -10.94
N GLY A 48 12.39 -2.36 -10.07
CA GLY A 48 11.63 -1.13 -10.33
C GLY A 48 10.15 -1.40 -10.67
N LYS A 49 9.58 -2.51 -10.16
CA LYS A 49 8.22 -2.93 -10.53
C LYS A 49 7.44 -3.43 -9.31
N ILE A 50 6.17 -3.03 -9.23
CA ILE A 50 5.19 -3.67 -8.36
C ILE A 50 4.32 -4.58 -9.21
N VAL A 51 4.34 -5.87 -8.91
CA VAL A 51 3.60 -6.90 -9.64
C VAL A 51 2.23 -7.07 -9.02
N ALA A 52 1.18 -7.14 -9.86
CA ALA A 52 -0.18 -7.40 -9.41
C ALA A 52 -0.32 -8.83 -8.89
N SER A 53 -1.09 -8.97 -7.83
CA SER A 53 -1.55 -10.26 -7.30
C SER A 53 -3.07 -10.28 -7.25
N ILE A 54 -3.67 -11.43 -7.05
CA ILE A 54 -5.12 -11.51 -6.83
C ILE A 54 -5.40 -11.12 -5.38
N PRO A 55 -6.03 -9.95 -5.13
CA PRO A 55 -6.36 -9.53 -3.77
C PRO A 55 -7.43 -10.43 -3.15
N TYR A 56 -7.46 -10.47 -1.82
CA TYR A 56 -8.49 -11.23 -1.11
C TYR A 56 -9.91 -10.83 -1.54
N GLY A 57 -10.73 -11.85 -1.84
CA GLY A 57 -12.13 -11.68 -2.24
C GLY A 57 -12.32 -11.14 -3.67
N ASN A 58 -11.29 -11.12 -4.49
CA ASN A 58 -11.39 -10.77 -5.92
C ASN A 58 -10.91 -11.93 -6.80
N ASP A 59 -11.25 -11.88 -8.08
CA ASP A 59 -10.80 -12.84 -9.12
C ASP A 59 -9.86 -12.17 -10.15
N LEU A 60 -9.65 -10.86 -10.04
CA LEU A 60 -8.77 -10.08 -10.90
C LEU A 60 -7.56 -9.57 -10.14
N GLY A 61 -6.46 -9.41 -10.86
CA GLY A 61 -5.22 -8.91 -10.32
C GLY A 61 -5.25 -7.41 -10.05
N ALA A 62 -4.57 -7.02 -8.98
CA ALA A 62 -4.27 -5.62 -8.66
C ALA A 62 -3.02 -5.51 -7.79
N ALA A 63 -2.36 -4.35 -7.84
CA ALA A 63 -1.44 -3.93 -6.80
C ALA A 63 -2.19 -3.09 -5.77
N CYS A 64 -2.04 -3.45 -4.49
CA CYS A 64 -2.75 -2.83 -3.38
C CYS A 64 -1.83 -1.88 -2.62
N PHE A 65 -2.39 -0.75 -2.21
CA PHE A 65 -1.72 0.28 -1.41
C PHE A 65 -2.62 0.69 -0.25
N THR A 66 -2.05 1.16 0.84
CA THR A 66 -2.79 1.75 1.95
C THR A 66 -2.54 3.26 2.03
N GLU A 67 -3.62 4.03 2.22
CA GLU A 67 -3.58 5.47 2.45
C GLU A 67 -3.57 5.82 3.95
N SER A 68 -3.55 4.86 4.82
CA SER A 68 -3.65 5.09 6.26
C SER A 68 -2.63 6.11 6.77
N THR A 69 -3.04 6.90 7.76
CA THR A 69 -2.15 7.81 8.49
C THR A 69 -1.00 7.03 9.15
N VAL A 70 0.07 7.70 9.55
CA VAL A 70 1.17 7.07 10.30
C VAL A 70 0.64 6.31 11.52
N ARG A 71 -0.36 6.86 12.22
CA ARG A 71 -1.02 6.19 13.36
C ARG A 71 -1.76 4.94 12.93
N GLY A 72 -2.48 4.98 11.79
CA GLY A 72 -3.16 3.80 11.23
C GLY A 72 -2.16 2.73 10.79
N VAL A 73 -1.10 3.11 10.11
CA VAL A 73 0.00 2.20 9.73
C VAL A 73 0.66 1.58 10.97
N SER A 74 0.96 2.39 11.99
CA SER A 74 1.51 1.91 13.26
C SER A 74 0.60 0.87 13.91
N TRP A 75 -0.71 1.11 13.92
CA TRP A 75 -1.69 0.15 14.44
C TRP A 75 -1.72 -1.15 13.61
N LEU A 76 -1.75 -1.04 12.27
CA LEU A 76 -1.75 -2.20 11.38
C LEU A 76 -0.49 -3.07 11.56
N ILE A 77 0.68 -2.44 11.81
CA ILE A 77 1.92 -3.16 12.11
C ILE A 77 1.86 -3.79 13.50
N SER A 78 1.44 -3.07 14.53
CA SER A 78 1.38 -3.57 15.91
C SER A 78 0.41 -4.76 16.08
N THR A 79 -0.59 -4.85 15.22
CA THR A 79 -1.56 -5.97 15.17
C THR A 79 -1.13 -7.10 14.23
N ASN A 80 0.12 -7.10 13.76
CA ASN A 80 0.66 -8.08 12.80
C ASN A 80 -0.13 -8.18 11.47
N HIS A 81 -0.84 -7.11 11.11
CA HIS A 81 -1.53 -7.08 9.82
C HIS A 81 -0.53 -6.88 8.69
N PHE A 82 0.42 -5.94 8.86
CA PHE A 82 1.58 -5.76 8.01
C PHE A 82 2.88 -5.93 8.79
N VAL A 83 3.93 -6.36 8.09
CA VAL A 83 5.31 -6.26 8.55
C VAL A 83 5.88 -4.93 8.04
N PRO A 84 6.74 -4.22 8.79
CA PRO A 84 7.18 -2.86 8.45
C PRO A 84 8.18 -2.81 7.29
N TYR A 85 7.76 -3.29 6.13
CA TYR A 85 8.50 -3.23 4.88
C TYR A 85 7.57 -2.74 3.77
N GLY A 86 7.80 -1.53 3.26
CA GLY A 86 6.93 -0.95 2.24
C GLY A 86 7.58 0.19 1.47
N ILE A 87 6.95 0.54 0.35
CA ILE A 87 7.34 1.63 -0.53
C ILE A 87 6.18 2.60 -0.62
N ALA A 88 6.44 3.87 -0.36
CA ALA A 88 5.48 4.94 -0.46
C ALA A 88 5.64 5.72 -1.78
N PHE A 89 4.52 6.00 -2.43
CA PHE A 89 4.42 6.83 -3.62
C PHE A 89 3.40 7.95 -3.39
N THR A 90 3.48 9.02 -4.18
CA THR A 90 2.42 10.03 -4.18
C THR A 90 1.14 9.45 -4.78
N LYS A 91 -0.02 9.93 -4.33
CA LYS A 91 -1.31 9.55 -4.92
C LYS A 91 -1.38 9.89 -6.41
N SER A 92 -0.82 11.03 -6.81
CA SER A 92 -0.77 11.45 -8.22
C SER A 92 0.01 10.45 -9.08
N PHE A 93 1.14 9.93 -8.58
CA PHE A 93 1.91 8.90 -9.26
C PHE A 93 1.09 7.62 -9.43
N VAL A 94 0.48 7.11 -8.34
CA VAL A 94 -0.34 5.90 -8.39
C VAL A 94 -1.58 6.09 -9.28
N PHE A 95 -2.20 7.29 -9.23
CA PHE A 95 -3.33 7.63 -10.09
C PHE A 95 -2.96 7.64 -11.58
N ALA A 96 -1.78 8.18 -11.93
CA ALA A 96 -1.28 8.16 -13.32
C ALA A 96 -1.08 6.72 -13.87
N HIS A 97 -0.89 5.74 -12.98
CA HIS A 97 -0.83 4.31 -13.32
C HIS A 97 -2.20 3.60 -13.26
N GLY A 98 -3.31 4.34 -13.27
CA GLY A 98 -4.66 3.79 -13.23
C GLY A 98 -5.15 3.40 -11.83
N GLY A 99 -4.41 3.78 -10.79
CA GLY A 99 -4.80 3.52 -9.41
C GLY A 99 -5.87 4.48 -8.91
N ALA A 100 -6.72 3.98 -8.03
CA ALA A 100 -7.75 4.78 -7.36
C ALA A 100 -8.15 4.11 -6.02
N PRO A 101 -8.86 4.82 -5.15
CA PRO A 101 -9.45 4.23 -3.96
C PRO A 101 -10.28 2.99 -4.30
N ALA A 102 -10.20 1.98 -3.46
CA ALA A 102 -10.99 0.77 -3.61
C ALA A 102 -12.48 1.06 -3.44
N ILE A 103 -13.31 0.45 -4.29
CA ILE A 103 -14.76 0.57 -4.26
C ILE A 103 -15.29 -0.48 -3.30
N THR A 104 -15.84 -0.05 -2.18
CA THR A 104 -16.40 -0.95 -1.18
C THR A 104 -17.81 -1.36 -1.57
N ILE A 105 -18.03 -2.66 -1.67
CA ILE A 105 -19.33 -3.27 -2.03
C ILE A 105 -19.80 -4.15 -0.86
N ARG A 106 -21.07 -4.08 -0.53
CA ARG A 106 -21.69 -4.97 0.48
C ARG A 106 -21.53 -6.44 0.06
N GLY A 107 -21.36 -7.30 1.03
CA GLY A 107 -21.14 -8.72 0.79
C GLY A 107 -22.29 -9.43 0.08
N ASP A 108 -23.52 -9.03 0.38
CA ASP A 108 -24.76 -9.53 -0.24
C ASP A 108 -24.99 -9.02 -1.69
N GLU A 109 -24.38 -7.88 -2.04
CA GLU A 109 -24.42 -7.30 -3.39
C GLU A 109 -23.27 -7.81 -4.28
N TRP A 110 -22.38 -8.65 -3.75
CA TRP A 110 -21.15 -9.06 -4.43
C TRP A 110 -21.39 -9.74 -5.80
N ASN A 111 -22.54 -10.38 -5.97
CA ASN A 111 -22.87 -11.02 -7.26
C ASN A 111 -22.98 -10.02 -8.41
N HIS A 112 -23.33 -8.76 -8.12
CA HIS A 112 -23.42 -7.69 -9.13
C HIS A 112 -22.04 -7.19 -9.58
N VAL A 113 -20.98 -7.43 -8.79
CA VAL A 113 -19.60 -7.04 -9.14
C VAL A 113 -19.13 -7.69 -10.44
N ARG A 114 -19.63 -8.90 -10.75
CA ARG A 114 -19.28 -9.64 -11.97
C ARG A 114 -19.71 -8.95 -13.24
N THR A 115 -20.69 -8.06 -13.19
CA THR A 115 -21.18 -7.28 -14.34
C THR A 115 -20.40 -6.00 -14.58
N LEU A 116 -19.50 -5.62 -13.64
CA LEU A 116 -18.65 -4.44 -13.79
C LEU A 116 -17.55 -4.69 -14.84
N PRO A 117 -17.11 -3.62 -15.53
CA PRO A 117 -15.89 -3.67 -16.33
C PRO A 117 -14.70 -4.21 -15.52
N PRO A 118 -13.78 -4.98 -16.12
CA PRO A 118 -12.68 -5.61 -15.40
C PRO A 118 -11.86 -4.66 -14.54
N GLU A 119 -11.60 -3.43 -15.01
CA GLU A 119 -10.81 -2.43 -14.30
C GLU A 119 -11.53 -1.94 -13.03
N LEU A 120 -12.86 -1.77 -13.10
CA LEU A 120 -13.66 -1.42 -11.93
C LEU A 120 -13.77 -2.61 -10.97
N ARG A 121 -13.98 -3.80 -11.51
CA ARG A 121 -14.09 -5.03 -10.72
C ARG A 121 -12.79 -5.31 -9.95
N ALA A 122 -11.61 -5.15 -10.57
CA ALA A 122 -10.33 -5.30 -9.88
C ALA A 122 -10.15 -4.33 -8.70
N ARG A 123 -10.82 -3.17 -8.73
CA ARG A 123 -10.80 -2.19 -7.63
C ARG A 123 -11.87 -2.42 -6.57
N THR A 124 -12.75 -3.40 -6.70
CA THR A 124 -13.77 -3.65 -5.68
C THR A 124 -13.21 -4.39 -4.47
N VAL A 125 -13.71 -4.05 -3.31
CA VAL A 125 -13.43 -4.70 -2.02
C VAL A 125 -14.76 -5.07 -1.38
N ARG A 126 -14.85 -6.31 -0.95
CA ARG A 126 -16.05 -6.81 -0.29
C ARG A 126 -16.06 -6.36 1.17
N LEU A 127 -17.14 -5.69 1.58
CA LEU A 127 -17.41 -5.37 2.97
C LEU A 127 -18.33 -6.42 3.59
N TRP A 128 -17.87 -7.01 4.68
CA TRP A 128 -18.64 -7.89 5.51
C TRP A 128 -18.31 -7.61 6.97
N PRO A 129 -19.15 -6.90 7.73
CA PRO A 129 -18.84 -6.43 9.10
C PRO A 129 -18.85 -7.57 10.14
N GLY A 130 -18.93 -8.81 9.71
CA GLY A 130 -19.12 -9.98 10.54
C GLY A 130 -20.59 -10.34 10.53
N ALA A 131 -20.96 -11.43 9.86
CA ALA A 131 -22.30 -11.96 9.95
C ALA A 131 -22.47 -12.63 11.30
N VAL A 132 -23.44 -12.19 12.07
CA VAL A 132 -24.09 -13.06 13.04
C VAL A 132 -25.15 -13.79 12.24
N PRO A 133 -24.97 -15.11 11.97
CA PRO A 133 -26.01 -15.87 11.28
C PRO A 133 -27.33 -15.75 12.08
N GLU A 134 -28.41 -15.48 11.41
CA GLU A 134 -29.71 -15.61 12.03
C GLU A 134 -29.89 -17.07 12.50
N VAL A 135 -30.68 -17.24 13.58
CA VAL A 135 -30.86 -18.56 14.18
C VAL A 135 -31.40 -19.54 13.12
N GLY A 136 -30.56 -20.51 12.74
CA GLY A 136 -30.90 -21.52 11.72
C GLY A 136 -30.27 -21.31 10.36
N GLU A 137 -29.54 -20.22 10.10
CA GLU A 137 -28.77 -20.01 8.88
C GLU A 137 -27.36 -20.61 8.99
N SER A 138 -27.02 -21.47 8.02
CA SER A 138 -25.66 -21.95 7.78
C SER A 138 -24.98 -21.02 6.76
N LEU A 139 -24.18 -20.07 7.23
CA LEU A 139 -23.38 -19.24 6.34
C LEU A 139 -22.14 -20.01 5.86
N PRO A 140 -21.79 -19.92 4.57
CA PRO A 140 -20.52 -20.43 4.08
C PRO A 140 -19.34 -19.92 4.92
N PRO A 141 -18.30 -20.73 5.20
CA PRO A 141 -17.18 -20.33 6.07
C PRO A 141 -16.52 -19.02 5.70
N HIS A 142 -16.48 -18.67 4.41
CA HIS A 142 -15.91 -17.41 3.94
C HIS A 142 -16.77 -16.18 4.27
N LEU A 143 -18.04 -16.35 4.58
CA LEU A 143 -18.95 -15.29 5.03
C LEU A 143 -18.91 -15.08 6.54
N LEU A 144 -18.42 -16.07 7.29
CA LEU A 144 -18.17 -15.93 8.73
C LEU A 144 -16.93 -15.10 9.03
N THR A 145 -16.09 -14.88 8.01
CA THR A 145 -14.87 -14.09 8.16
C THR A 145 -15.19 -12.61 7.98
N ARG A 146 -15.06 -11.84 9.05
CA ARG A 146 -15.15 -10.38 9.00
C ARG A 146 -14.19 -9.83 7.93
N SER A 147 -14.74 -9.08 6.99
CA SER A 147 -14.01 -8.43 5.90
C SER A 147 -14.25 -6.93 5.96
N GLU A 148 -13.55 -6.27 6.89
CA GLU A 148 -13.70 -4.85 7.17
C GLU A 148 -12.35 -4.16 6.98
N TRP A 149 -12.10 -3.74 5.73
CA TRP A 149 -10.80 -3.16 5.31
C TRP A 149 -10.82 -1.63 5.25
N LEU A 150 -11.88 -0.99 5.72
CA LEU A 150 -12.05 0.47 5.67
C LEU A 150 -10.90 1.21 6.38
N GLY A 151 -10.32 0.61 7.42
CA GLY A 151 -9.18 1.17 8.14
C GLY A 151 -7.89 1.23 7.32
N GLU A 152 -7.76 0.42 6.27
CA GLU A 152 -6.61 0.47 5.38
C GLU A 152 -6.71 1.62 4.37
N ARG A 153 -7.91 2.13 4.09
CA ARG A 153 -8.16 3.12 3.02
C ARG A 153 -7.45 2.69 1.74
N GLU A 154 -7.76 1.46 1.32
CA GLU A 154 -7.05 0.78 0.25
C GLU A 154 -7.17 1.51 -1.09
N TRP A 155 -6.07 1.57 -1.82
CA TRP A 155 -5.99 1.94 -3.22
C TRP A 155 -5.60 0.72 -4.03
N ARG A 156 -6.10 0.61 -5.27
CA ARG A 156 -5.77 -0.50 -6.17
C ARG A 156 -5.41 0.01 -7.55
N VAL A 157 -4.33 -0.56 -8.10
CA VAL A 157 -3.94 -0.41 -9.50
C VAL A 157 -4.27 -1.74 -10.19
N PRO A 158 -5.32 -1.79 -11.03
CA PRO A 158 -5.68 -2.99 -11.78
C PRO A 158 -4.57 -3.40 -12.75
N ALA A 159 -4.24 -4.68 -12.78
CA ALA A 159 -3.36 -5.27 -13.77
C ALA A 159 -3.61 -6.78 -13.81
N GLU A 160 -3.20 -7.44 -14.89
CA GLU A 160 -3.21 -8.88 -14.94
C GLU A 160 -2.33 -9.47 -13.83
N ALA A 161 -2.82 -10.52 -13.17
CA ALA A 161 -2.06 -11.17 -12.11
C ALA A 161 -0.72 -11.69 -12.64
N GLY A 162 0.36 -11.37 -11.94
CA GLY A 162 1.73 -11.68 -12.36
C GLY A 162 2.38 -10.64 -13.28
N SER A 163 1.62 -9.68 -13.82
CA SER A 163 2.18 -8.58 -14.60
C SER A 163 2.54 -7.36 -13.75
N ALA A 164 3.36 -6.46 -14.30
CA ALA A 164 3.69 -5.21 -13.63
C ALA A 164 2.47 -4.27 -13.62
N ALA A 165 1.97 -3.93 -12.42
CA ALA A 165 0.94 -2.93 -12.23
C ALA A 165 1.51 -1.52 -12.22
N ILE A 166 2.70 -1.35 -11.64
CA ILE A 166 3.45 -0.08 -11.61
C ILE A 166 4.90 -0.38 -11.99
N THR A 167 5.47 0.47 -12.85
CA THR A 167 6.90 0.57 -13.08
C THR A 167 7.36 1.93 -12.57
N PHE A 168 8.48 1.99 -11.84
CA PHE A 168 8.96 3.19 -11.18
C PHE A 168 10.48 3.29 -11.18
N GLU A 169 10.96 4.52 -11.07
CA GLU A 169 12.35 4.84 -10.81
C GLU A 169 12.56 5.26 -9.34
N THR A 170 13.81 5.36 -8.93
CA THR A 170 14.14 5.74 -7.54
C THR A 170 13.52 7.08 -7.12
N ASP A 171 13.45 8.04 -8.04
CA ASP A 171 12.94 9.39 -7.79
C ASP A 171 11.41 9.43 -7.63
N ASP A 172 10.70 8.40 -8.08
CA ASP A 172 9.26 8.26 -7.87
C ASP A 172 8.92 7.85 -6.43
N ILE A 173 9.91 7.30 -5.71
CA ILE A 173 9.72 6.82 -4.34
C ILE A 173 9.67 8.02 -3.38
N SER A 174 8.54 8.20 -2.71
CA SER A 174 8.40 9.22 -1.68
C SER A 174 9.23 8.89 -0.44
N PHE A 175 9.13 7.66 0.05
CA PHE A 175 9.97 7.10 1.13
C PHE A 175 9.77 5.58 1.26
N LEU A 176 10.63 4.95 2.04
CA LEU A 176 10.49 3.54 2.45
C LEU A 176 9.94 3.46 3.87
N VAL A 177 9.14 2.43 4.15
CA VAL A 177 8.84 1.98 5.51
C VAL A 177 9.75 0.79 5.81
N VAL A 178 10.51 0.88 6.91
CA VAL A 178 11.48 -0.14 7.33
C VAL A 178 11.38 -0.37 8.84
N PRO A 179 11.85 -1.52 9.38
CA PRO A 179 11.74 -1.82 10.81
C PRO A 179 12.61 -0.92 11.69
N ASP A 180 13.79 -0.55 11.19
CA ASP A 180 14.78 0.27 11.88
C ASP A 180 15.80 0.86 10.92
N ALA A 181 16.62 1.79 11.42
CA ALA A 181 17.67 2.45 10.63
C ALA A 181 18.85 1.51 10.27
N GLU A 182 19.09 0.49 11.08
CA GLU A 182 20.19 -0.45 10.86
C GLU A 182 19.90 -1.35 9.65
N TRP A 183 18.63 -1.68 9.40
CA TRP A 183 18.25 -2.45 8.23
C TRP A 183 18.77 -1.79 6.94
N ILE A 184 18.54 -0.48 6.74
CA ILE A 184 19.04 0.25 5.55
C ILE A 184 20.56 0.12 5.45
N LYS A 185 21.29 0.36 6.54
CA LYS A 185 22.75 0.28 6.56
C LYS A 185 23.27 -1.12 6.19
N LEU A 186 22.63 -2.15 6.72
CA LEU A 186 22.98 -3.54 6.44
C LEU A 186 22.73 -3.89 4.98
N GLN A 187 21.59 -3.50 4.39
CA GLN A 187 21.29 -3.76 2.99
C GLN A 187 22.23 -3.01 2.05
N VAL A 188 22.54 -1.74 2.33
CA VAL A 188 23.52 -0.98 1.54
C VAL A 188 24.89 -1.66 1.57
N ARG A 189 25.37 -2.10 2.74
CA ARG A 189 26.64 -2.82 2.87
C ARG A 189 26.63 -4.15 2.10
N ALA A 190 25.53 -4.91 2.18
CA ALA A 190 25.38 -6.18 1.46
C ALA A 190 25.45 -5.96 -0.06
N LEU A 191 24.69 -4.99 -0.60
CA LEU A 191 24.69 -4.66 -2.03
C LEU A 191 26.08 -4.22 -2.51
N VAL A 192 26.79 -3.41 -1.74
CA VAL A 192 28.17 -2.99 -2.08
C VAL A 192 29.12 -4.19 -2.09
N LYS A 193 28.99 -5.10 -1.13
CA LYS A 193 29.82 -6.34 -1.05
C LYS A 193 29.52 -7.27 -2.22
N GLU A 194 28.31 -7.34 -2.71
CA GLU A 194 27.91 -8.10 -3.91
C GLU A 194 28.32 -7.43 -5.23
N GLY A 195 29.00 -6.29 -5.19
CA GLY A 195 29.39 -5.52 -6.37
C GLY A 195 28.29 -4.63 -6.96
N LYS A 196 27.09 -4.61 -6.36
CA LYS A 196 25.92 -3.81 -6.77
C LYS A 196 25.99 -2.38 -6.20
N LYS A 197 27.09 -1.66 -6.47
CA LYS A 197 27.35 -0.34 -5.87
C LYS A 197 26.29 0.69 -6.19
N ASP A 198 25.72 0.67 -7.40
CA ASP A 198 24.71 1.64 -7.82
C ASP A 198 23.36 1.38 -7.12
N SER A 199 22.95 0.13 -6.98
CA SER A 199 21.77 -0.23 -6.17
C SER A 199 21.96 0.17 -4.71
N GLY A 200 23.16 -0.02 -4.16
CA GLY A 200 23.50 0.43 -2.80
C GLY A 200 23.40 1.96 -2.65
N ARG A 201 23.89 2.75 -3.62
CA ARG A 201 23.76 4.21 -3.62
C ARG A 201 22.31 4.66 -3.73
N ARG A 202 21.52 4.05 -4.62
CA ARG A 202 20.10 4.33 -4.77
C ARG A 202 19.36 4.09 -3.45
N LEU A 203 19.56 2.94 -2.81
CA LEU A 203 18.95 2.63 -1.53
C LEU A 203 19.36 3.62 -0.44
N ALA A 204 20.62 4.05 -0.40
CA ALA A 204 21.11 5.03 0.56
C ALA A 204 20.52 6.44 0.37
N SER A 205 20.12 6.81 -0.86
CA SER A 205 19.54 8.12 -1.19
C SER A 205 18.04 8.23 -0.91
N VAL A 206 17.32 7.11 -0.83
CA VAL A 206 15.88 7.13 -0.59
C VAL A 206 15.58 7.54 0.85
N ARG A 207 14.59 8.42 1.04
CA ARG A 207 14.06 8.75 2.36
C ARG A 207 13.38 7.53 2.97
N TRP A 208 13.35 7.46 4.29
CA TRP A 208 12.71 6.35 4.99
C TRP A 208 12.12 6.76 6.35
N VAL A 209 11.14 5.97 6.77
CA VAL A 209 10.55 6.01 8.12
C VAL A 209 10.72 4.63 8.73
N ALA A 210 11.33 4.58 9.90
CA ALA A 210 11.47 3.35 10.66
C ALA A 210 10.30 3.18 11.63
N ILE A 211 9.57 2.09 11.47
CA ILE A 211 8.44 1.70 12.33
C ILE A 211 8.77 0.32 12.92
N SER A 212 8.95 0.26 14.23
CA SER A 212 9.24 -1.00 14.91
C SER A 212 8.08 -2.01 14.75
N PRO A 213 8.31 -3.32 14.94
CA PRO A 213 7.24 -4.32 14.94
C PRO A 213 6.11 -4.04 15.96
N ALA A 214 6.41 -3.28 17.02
CA ALA A 214 5.41 -2.82 17.97
C ALA A 214 4.61 -1.58 17.48
N GLY A 215 4.77 -1.18 16.22
CA GLY A 215 4.06 -0.06 15.62
C GLY A 215 4.55 1.32 16.07
N LYS A 216 5.72 1.44 16.69
CA LYS A 216 6.27 2.74 17.11
C LYS A 216 7.19 3.29 16.01
N VAL A 217 7.00 4.57 15.64
CA VAL A 217 7.98 5.31 14.85
C VAL A 217 9.22 5.51 15.70
N VAL A 218 10.35 4.94 15.28
CA VAL A 218 11.61 4.94 16.05
C VAL A 218 12.67 5.86 15.44
N ALA A 219 12.60 6.12 14.14
CA ALA A 219 13.50 7.03 13.43
C ALA A 219 12.93 7.43 12.07
N ASN A 220 13.44 8.50 11.47
CA ASN A 220 13.21 8.81 10.05
C ASN A 220 14.39 9.56 9.46
N ASN A 221 14.45 9.59 8.12
CA ASN A 221 15.45 10.34 7.36
C ASN A 221 14.71 11.32 6.42
N GLY A 222 14.45 12.53 6.91
CA GLY A 222 13.91 13.63 6.10
C GLY A 222 12.43 13.51 5.70
N VAL A 223 11.68 12.55 6.25
CA VAL A 223 10.24 12.43 6.01
C VAL A 223 9.50 13.35 6.98
N ARG A 224 8.69 14.27 6.45
CA ARG A 224 7.79 15.08 7.27
C ARG A 224 6.58 14.23 7.66
N LEU A 225 6.50 13.87 8.92
CA LEU A 225 5.32 13.23 9.48
C LEU A 225 4.36 14.34 9.93
N SER A 226 3.08 14.23 9.55
CA SER A 226 2.05 15.09 10.14
C SER A 226 2.10 14.91 11.66
N LYS A 227 2.06 16.04 12.38
CA LYS A 227 1.96 15.95 13.86
C LYS A 227 0.67 15.21 14.20
N PRO A 228 0.71 14.36 15.25
CA PRO A 228 -0.46 13.62 15.73
C PRO A 228 -1.56 14.57 16.19
#